data_fe827868cd8baa44f94c0d1b13340b7d
#
_entry.id   fe827868cd8baa44f94c0d1b13340b7d
#
_cell.length_a   1.000
_cell.length_b   1.000
_cell.length_c   1.000
_cell.angle_alpha   90.00
_cell.angle_beta   90.00
_cell.angle_gamma   90.00
#
_symmetry.space_group_name_H-M   'P 1'
#
loop_
_entity.id
_entity.type
_entity.pdbx_description
1 polymer ?
#
loop_
_entity_poly.entity_id
_entity_poly.type
_entity_poly.pdbx_seq_one_letter_code
_entity_poly.pdbx_strand_id
1 'polypeptide(L)'
;EELVVPMIEGIQENDVAACVKHFAANSQETERLWVDTIIDETALEEIYFPGFQAAVEKGHTLALMGAYNLLNGEHCCMSKSLLNEKLRKDWAFDGVVISDWGAVHDTKLAAESGLDLEMDVKYQFDEQYMAEPLLKAVKDGEIEESLVDEKVRNILRMMLRLKMIGPEKKHRKTGAYNTEEHRRAVLDVARESM
;
A
#
# COMPACT_ATOMS: atom_id res chain seq x y z
N GLU A 1 -4.26 5.44 16.33
CA GLU A 1 -3.20 6.37 15.89
C GLU A 1 -1.91 6.17 16.70
N GLU A 2 -1.98 6.17 18.03
CA GLU A 2 -0.80 6.10 18.90
C GLU A 2 0.00 4.80 18.75
N LEU A 3 -0.67 3.66 18.53
CA LEU A 3 -0.01 2.35 18.43
C LEU A 3 0.57 2.06 17.04
N VAL A 4 0.05 2.66 15.99
CA VAL A 4 0.52 2.36 14.62
C VAL A 4 1.91 2.91 14.37
N VAL A 5 2.24 4.07 14.93
CA VAL A 5 3.54 4.73 14.74
C VAL A 5 4.70 3.87 15.28
N PRO A 6 4.75 3.51 16.57
CA PRO A 6 5.85 2.70 17.10
C PRO A 6 5.90 1.30 16.48
N MET A 7 4.77 0.74 16.01
CA MET A 7 4.78 -0.52 15.29
C MET A 7 5.49 -0.40 13.94
N ILE A 8 5.24 0.67 13.18
CA ILE A 8 5.92 0.96 11.91
C ILE A 8 7.42 1.16 12.17
N GLU A 9 7.77 1.99 13.13
CA GLU A 9 9.17 2.26 13.50
C GLU A 9 9.91 0.95 13.83
N GLY A 10 9.36 0.12 14.72
CA GLY A 10 9.98 -1.14 15.12
C GLY A 10 10.15 -2.14 13.96
N ILE A 11 9.23 -2.16 12.98
CA ILE A 11 9.39 -2.97 11.77
C ILE A 11 10.52 -2.40 10.89
N GLN A 12 10.50 -1.08 10.66
CA GLN A 12 11.40 -0.41 9.71
C GLN A 12 12.84 -0.27 10.22
N GLU A 13 13.06 -0.24 11.54
CA GLU A 13 14.40 -0.35 12.13
C GLU A 13 15.18 -1.61 11.72
N ASN A 14 14.46 -2.64 11.29
CA ASN A 14 15.04 -3.89 10.79
C ASN A 14 15.25 -3.92 9.26
N ASP A 15 15.26 -2.77 8.61
CA ASP A 15 15.33 -2.64 7.13
C ASP A 15 14.19 -3.40 6.40
N VAL A 16 12.99 -3.46 7.00
CA VAL A 16 11.77 -4.06 6.42
C VAL A 16 10.71 -2.99 6.26
N ALA A 17 10.08 -2.89 5.10
CA ALA A 17 8.97 -1.96 4.92
C ALA A 17 7.75 -2.40 5.72
N ALA A 18 7.21 -1.52 6.55
CA ALA A 18 5.86 -1.69 7.06
C ALA A 18 4.87 -1.40 5.94
N CYS A 19 3.82 -2.21 5.84
CA CYS A 19 2.74 -2.02 4.87
C CYS A 19 1.42 -1.86 5.63
N VAL A 20 0.95 -0.63 5.74
CA VAL A 20 -0.29 -0.32 6.46
C VAL A 20 -1.48 -0.59 5.55
N LYS A 21 -2.55 -1.22 6.12
CA LYS A 21 -3.67 -1.70 5.29
C LYS A 21 -4.99 -1.79 6.09
N HIS A 22 -6.13 -1.85 5.40
CA HIS A 22 -6.34 -1.65 3.96
C HIS A 22 -6.91 -0.26 3.73
N PHE A 23 -6.33 0.51 2.84
CA PHE A 23 -6.69 1.91 2.59
C PHE A 23 -7.70 2.01 1.45
N ALA A 24 -8.99 2.36 1.71
CA ALA A 24 -9.57 2.65 3.00
C ALA A 24 -11.01 2.09 3.09
N ALA A 25 -11.50 2.02 4.33
CA ALA A 25 -12.92 1.79 4.60
C ALA A 25 -13.47 0.43 4.16
N ASN A 26 -12.65 -0.62 4.12
CA ASN A 26 -13.12 -2.00 3.99
C ASN A 26 -13.71 -2.47 5.32
N SER A 27 -14.94 -2.03 5.63
CA SER A 27 -15.59 -2.26 6.92
C SER A 27 -16.42 -3.54 6.98
N GLN A 28 -16.59 -4.24 5.87
CA GLN A 28 -17.28 -5.53 5.81
C GLN A 28 -16.62 -6.49 4.82
N GLU A 29 -16.75 -7.80 5.08
CA GLU A 29 -16.20 -8.85 4.21
C GLU A 29 -17.21 -9.36 3.17
N THR A 30 -18.52 -9.23 3.43
CA THR A 30 -19.57 -9.60 2.47
C THR A 30 -19.50 -8.70 1.26
N GLU A 31 -19.34 -9.32 0.06
CA GLU A 31 -19.21 -8.61 -1.23
C GLU A 31 -18.07 -7.58 -1.27
N ARG A 32 -17.02 -7.75 -0.46
CA ARG A 32 -15.93 -6.78 -0.27
C ARG A 32 -15.25 -6.31 -1.56
N LEU A 33 -15.29 -7.11 -2.63
CA LEU A 33 -14.72 -6.75 -3.93
C LEU A 33 -15.57 -5.71 -4.68
N TRP A 34 -16.86 -5.58 -4.36
CA TRP A 34 -17.82 -4.80 -5.12
C TRP A 34 -18.70 -3.86 -4.28
N VAL A 35 -18.63 -3.98 -2.95
CA VAL A 35 -19.41 -3.11 -2.07
C VAL A 35 -18.92 -1.65 -2.22
N ASP A 36 -19.87 -0.74 -2.38
CA ASP A 36 -19.58 0.69 -2.34
C ASP A 36 -19.85 1.23 -0.94
N THR A 37 -18.79 1.67 -0.29
CA THR A 37 -18.86 2.25 1.06
C THR A 37 -19.09 3.76 0.93
N ILE A 38 -20.32 4.19 1.18
CA ILE A 38 -20.69 5.61 1.09
C ILE A 38 -20.42 6.28 2.43
N ILE A 39 -19.45 7.19 2.46
CA ILE A 39 -18.99 7.90 3.66
C ILE A 39 -18.84 9.39 3.32
N ASP A 40 -19.37 10.25 4.16
CA ASP A 40 -19.14 11.69 4.02
C ASP A 40 -17.70 12.08 4.38
N GLU A 41 -17.29 13.25 3.89
CA GLU A 41 -15.90 13.72 4.06
C GLU A 41 -15.53 13.91 5.54
N THR A 42 -16.44 14.40 6.37
CA THR A 42 -16.20 14.60 7.80
C THR A 42 -15.88 13.26 8.48
N ALA A 43 -16.68 12.22 8.21
CA ALA A 43 -16.45 10.89 8.77
C ALA A 43 -15.15 10.27 8.25
N LEU A 44 -14.79 10.50 6.98
CA LEU A 44 -13.49 10.06 6.44
C LEU A 44 -12.33 10.72 7.20
N GLU A 45 -12.37 12.04 7.38
CA GLU A 45 -11.29 12.81 8.02
C GLU A 45 -11.19 12.56 9.54
N GLU A 46 -12.31 12.33 10.22
CA GLU A 46 -12.31 12.18 11.68
C GLU A 46 -12.17 10.73 12.17
N ILE A 47 -12.56 9.76 11.35
CA ILE A 47 -12.66 8.36 11.79
C ILE A 47 -11.78 7.42 10.96
N TYR A 48 -11.89 7.47 9.62
CA TYR A 48 -11.24 6.48 8.76
C TYR A 48 -9.79 6.80 8.42
N PHE A 49 -9.46 8.07 8.22
CA PHE A 49 -8.13 8.50 7.78
C PHE A 49 -7.10 8.71 8.89
N PRO A 50 -7.43 9.09 10.14
CA PRO A 50 -6.43 9.49 11.13
C PRO A 50 -5.35 8.44 11.42
N GLY A 51 -5.71 7.15 11.41
CA GLY A 51 -4.73 6.07 11.59
C GLY A 51 -3.75 5.95 10.42
N PHE A 52 -4.23 6.11 9.18
CA PHE A 52 -3.40 6.10 7.99
C PHE A 52 -2.54 7.35 7.87
N GLN A 53 -3.12 8.50 8.18
CA GLN A 53 -2.39 9.77 8.22
C GLN A 53 -1.24 9.73 9.22
N ALA A 54 -1.50 9.26 10.44
CA ALA A 54 -0.45 9.08 11.45
C ALA A 54 0.63 8.09 10.99
N ALA A 55 0.25 7.01 10.30
CA ALA A 55 1.20 6.05 9.73
C ALA A 55 2.11 6.68 8.66
N VAL A 56 1.58 7.58 7.85
CA VAL A 56 2.33 8.30 6.81
C VAL A 56 3.18 9.42 7.40
N GLU A 57 2.56 10.37 8.11
CA GLU A 57 3.20 11.62 8.52
C GLU A 57 4.12 11.45 9.73
N LYS A 58 3.78 10.56 10.66
CA LYS A 58 4.53 10.32 11.90
C LYS A 58 5.34 9.03 11.84
N GLY A 59 4.73 7.94 11.38
CA GLY A 59 5.38 6.62 11.27
C GLY A 59 6.27 6.48 10.05
N HIS A 60 6.15 7.36 9.06
CA HIS A 60 6.92 7.33 7.80
C HIS A 60 6.90 5.95 7.14
N THR A 61 5.71 5.32 7.08
CA THR A 61 5.54 4.00 6.48
C THR A 61 6.03 3.98 5.03
N LEU A 62 6.73 2.92 4.65
CA LEU A 62 7.32 2.79 3.31
C LEU A 62 6.40 2.12 2.30
N ALA A 63 5.35 1.46 2.76
CA ALA A 63 4.36 0.83 1.91
C ALA A 63 2.95 0.99 2.47
N LEU A 64 1.97 0.93 1.59
CA LEU A 64 0.56 0.98 1.92
C LEU A 64 -0.21 0.08 0.95
N MET A 65 -1.20 -0.66 1.44
CA MET A 65 -2.04 -1.51 0.60
C MET A 65 -3.43 -0.89 0.47
N GLY A 66 -3.89 -0.75 -0.78
CA GLY A 66 -5.25 -0.32 -1.08
C GLY A 66 -6.28 -1.37 -0.68
N ALA A 67 -7.51 -0.92 -0.42
CA ALA A 67 -8.62 -1.80 -0.07
C ALA A 67 -9.36 -2.33 -1.31
N TYR A 68 -10.13 -3.41 -1.12
CA TYR A 68 -10.92 -4.02 -2.18
C TYR A 68 -12.12 -3.19 -2.63
N ASN A 69 -12.80 -2.58 -1.66
CA ASN A 69 -14.10 -1.94 -1.83
C ASN A 69 -14.05 -0.69 -2.71
N LEU A 70 -15.23 -0.29 -3.17
CA LEU A 70 -15.41 1.06 -3.64
C LEU A 70 -15.59 2.00 -2.45
N LEU A 71 -15.12 3.21 -2.58
CA LEU A 71 -15.34 4.32 -1.67
C LEU A 71 -15.98 5.46 -2.47
N ASN A 72 -17.24 5.76 -2.17
CA ASN A 72 -18.01 6.78 -2.87
C ASN A 72 -18.00 6.62 -4.41
N GLY A 73 -18.15 5.39 -4.89
CA GLY A 73 -18.23 5.05 -6.32
C GLY A 73 -16.92 4.75 -7.02
N GLU A 74 -15.75 4.90 -6.35
CA GLU A 74 -14.44 4.59 -6.94
C GLU A 74 -13.77 3.43 -6.22
N HIS A 75 -13.26 2.43 -6.95
CA HIS A 75 -12.43 1.38 -6.34
C HIS A 75 -11.19 1.98 -5.69
N CYS A 76 -10.94 1.68 -4.41
CA CYS A 76 -9.85 2.26 -3.63
C CYS A 76 -8.47 2.12 -4.30
N CYS A 77 -8.20 0.97 -4.93
CA CYS A 77 -6.92 0.74 -5.62
C CYS A 77 -6.76 1.50 -6.94
N MET A 78 -7.83 2.09 -7.48
CA MET A 78 -7.82 2.82 -8.75
C MET A 78 -8.33 4.26 -8.63
N SER A 79 -8.58 4.73 -7.41
CA SER A 79 -9.11 6.06 -7.15
C SER A 79 -7.99 7.11 -7.18
N LYS A 80 -8.10 8.08 -8.10
CA LYS A 80 -7.21 9.25 -8.14
C LYS A 80 -7.42 10.16 -6.95
N SER A 81 -8.67 10.35 -6.53
CA SER A 81 -9.01 11.20 -5.38
C SER A 81 -8.37 10.67 -4.10
N LEU A 82 -8.43 9.35 -3.89
CA LEU A 82 -7.87 8.71 -2.71
C LEU A 82 -6.34 8.59 -2.76
N LEU A 83 -5.77 8.08 -3.86
CA LEU A 83 -4.35 7.76 -3.92
C LEU A 83 -3.47 8.94 -4.35
N ASN A 84 -3.89 9.74 -5.34
CA ASN A 84 -3.08 10.86 -5.79
C ASN A 84 -3.33 12.12 -4.95
N GLU A 85 -4.60 12.52 -4.77
CA GLU A 85 -4.88 13.77 -4.08
C GLU A 85 -4.71 13.60 -2.56
N LYS A 86 -5.45 12.71 -1.91
CA LYS A 86 -5.38 12.56 -0.45
C LYS A 86 -4.04 11.99 0.02
N LEU A 87 -3.65 10.81 -0.47
CA LEU A 87 -2.48 10.11 0.05
C LEU A 87 -1.16 10.78 -0.37
N ARG A 88 -0.95 10.98 -1.68
CA ARG A 88 0.34 11.47 -2.18
C ARG A 88 0.52 12.97 -2.08
N LYS A 89 -0.53 13.75 -2.37
CA LYS A 89 -0.44 15.20 -2.37
C LYS A 89 -0.67 15.79 -0.97
N ASP A 90 -1.79 15.48 -0.32
CA ASP A 90 -2.13 16.09 0.97
C ASP A 90 -1.23 15.57 2.09
N TRP A 91 -0.97 14.26 2.15
CA TRP A 91 -0.10 13.67 3.19
C TRP A 91 1.35 13.47 2.76
N ALA A 92 1.71 13.86 1.55
CA ALA A 92 3.07 13.77 0.99
C ALA A 92 3.66 12.34 1.04
N PHE A 93 2.82 11.31 0.86
CA PHE A 93 3.28 9.92 0.84
C PHE A 93 4.15 9.64 -0.38
N ASP A 94 5.38 9.25 -0.17
CA ASP A 94 6.37 8.94 -1.22
C ASP A 94 6.82 7.47 -1.23
N GLY A 95 6.12 6.62 -0.47
CA GLY A 95 6.30 5.17 -0.46
C GLY A 95 5.58 4.46 -1.61
N VAL A 96 5.49 3.14 -1.53
CA VAL A 96 4.87 2.26 -2.51
C VAL A 96 3.43 1.95 -2.13
N VAL A 97 2.50 2.17 -3.05
CA VAL A 97 1.11 1.72 -2.95
C VAL A 97 0.95 0.40 -3.68
N ILE A 98 0.48 -0.61 -2.96
CA ILE A 98 0.26 -1.97 -3.46
C ILE A 98 -1.24 -2.22 -3.50
N SER A 99 -1.77 -2.88 -4.53
CA SER A 99 -3.16 -3.34 -4.49
C SER A 99 -3.35 -4.52 -3.53
N ASP A 100 -4.54 -4.73 -3.02
CA ASP A 100 -4.91 -6.05 -2.51
C ASP A 100 -5.03 -7.05 -3.67
N TRP A 101 -5.05 -8.38 -3.38
CA TRP A 101 -5.01 -9.44 -4.41
C TRP A 101 -6.27 -9.44 -5.28
N GLY A 102 -6.09 -9.09 -6.57
CA GLY A 102 -7.20 -9.01 -7.52
C GLY A 102 -8.10 -7.78 -7.35
N ALA A 103 -7.62 -6.73 -6.71
CA ALA A 103 -8.36 -5.47 -6.49
C ALA A 103 -8.24 -4.47 -7.64
N VAL A 104 -7.55 -4.83 -8.72
CA VAL A 104 -7.44 -4.00 -9.94
C VAL A 104 -8.37 -4.56 -11.01
N HIS A 105 -9.16 -3.68 -11.64
CA HIS A 105 -10.19 -4.04 -12.60
C HIS A 105 -10.11 -3.26 -13.91
N ASP A 106 -9.18 -2.28 -14.01
CA ASP A 106 -8.99 -1.46 -15.20
C ASP A 106 -7.54 -0.97 -15.30
N THR A 107 -6.92 -1.19 -16.46
CA THR A 107 -5.52 -0.83 -16.71
C THR A 107 -5.28 0.68 -16.68
N LYS A 108 -6.16 1.45 -17.31
CA LYS A 108 -6.00 2.89 -17.43
C LYS A 108 -6.20 3.58 -16.09
N LEU A 109 -7.26 3.24 -15.37
CA LEU A 109 -7.52 3.77 -14.04
C LEU A 109 -6.38 3.43 -13.07
N ALA A 110 -5.88 2.20 -13.09
CA ALA A 110 -4.74 1.79 -12.25
C ALA A 110 -3.44 2.53 -12.62
N ALA A 111 -3.18 2.72 -13.92
CA ALA A 111 -2.00 3.45 -14.39
C ALA A 111 -2.05 4.93 -13.97
N GLU A 112 -3.21 5.56 -14.09
CA GLU A 112 -3.41 6.98 -13.80
C GLU A 112 -3.60 7.29 -12.31
N SER A 113 -3.92 6.29 -11.49
CA SER A 113 -3.97 6.42 -10.04
C SER A 113 -2.58 6.36 -9.40
N GLY A 114 -2.50 6.67 -8.12
CA GLY A 114 -1.27 6.57 -7.33
C GLY A 114 -0.82 5.14 -6.99
N LEU A 115 -1.45 4.11 -7.56
CA LEU A 115 -1.07 2.70 -7.39
C LEU A 115 0.27 2.42 -8.09
N ASP A 116 1.21 1.76 -7.40
CA ASP A 116 2.51 1.42 -7.98
C ASP A 116 2.63 -0.03 -8.39
N LEU A 117 1.95 -0.95 -7.69
CA LEU A 117 2.12 -2.38 -7.89
C LEU A 117 0.78 -3.11 -7.76
N GLU A 118 0.41 -3.85 -8.80
CA GLU A 118 -0.71 -4.78 -8.76
C GLU A 118 -0.28 -6.11 -8.14
N MET A 119 -1.07 -6.58 -7.17
CA MET A 119 -1.02 -7.96 -6.68
C MET A 119 -2.21 -8.69 -7.25
N ASP A 120 -1.97 -9.85 -7.87
CA ASP A 120 -3.05 -10.64 -8.47
C ASP A 120 -2.89 -12.13 -8.13
N VAL A 121 -4.00 -12.85 -8.27
CA VAL A 121 -4.07 -14.32 -8.16
C VAL A 121 -3.98 -15.03 -9.52
N LYS A 122 -4.02 -14.28 -10.62
CA LYS A 122 -3.85 -14.78 -11.97
C LYS A 122 -2.39 -15.14 -12.22
N TYR A 123 -2.16 -16.28 -12.90
CA TYR A 123 -0.80 -16.75 -13.19
C TYR A 123 -0.25 -16.27 -14.54
N GLN A 124 -1.10 -15.69 -15.38
CA GLN A 124 -0.73 -15.26 -16.73
C GLN A 124 -0.64 -13.74 -16.78
N PHE A 125 0.49 -13.22 -17.27
CA PHE A 125 0.75 -11.77 -17.33
C PHE A 125 -0.16 -11.03 -18.32
N ASP A 126 -0.69 -11.69 -19.32
CA ASP A 126 -1.68 -11.13 -20.26
C ASP A 126 -3.05 -10.89 -19.61
N GLU A 127 -3.32 -11.52 -18.48
CA GLU A 127 -4.54 -11.33 -17.70
C GLU A 127 -4.42 -10.30 -16.57
N GLN A 128 -3.20 -9.85 -16.25
CA GLN A 128 -2.95 -8.85 -15.19
C GLN A 128 -2.98 -7.45 -15.79
N TYR A 129 -3.72 -6.53 -15.16
CA TYR A 129 -4.00 -5.20 -15.70
C TYR A 129 -2.75 -4.31 -15.82
N MET A 130 -1.81 -4.44 -14.89
CA MET A 130 -0.57 -3.64 -14.90
C MET A 130 0.64 -4.39 -15.48
N ALA A 131 0.42 -5.48 -16.23
CA ALA A 131 1.47 -6.22 -16.93
C ALA A 131 1.36 -6.03 -18.46
N GLU A 132 1.04 -7.08 -19.24
CA GLU A 132 0.93 -6.99 -20.70
C GLU A 132 -0.12 -5.97 -21.20
N PRO A 133 -1.31 -5.82 -20.57
CA PRO A 133 -2.25 -4.77 -20.96
C PRO A 133 -1.68 -3.36 -20.81
N LEU A 134 -0.96 -3.07 -19.71
CA LEU A 134 -0.31 -1.79 -19.51
C LEU A 134 0.81 -1.55 -20.54
N LEU A 135 1.66 -2.55 -20.79
CA LEU A 135 2.71 -2.47 -21.80
C LEU A 135 2.14 -2.16 -23.19
N LYS A 136 1.02 -2.83 -23.54
CA LYS A 136 0.34 -2.56 -24.81
C LYS A 136 -0.20 -1.13 -24.88
N ALA A 137 -0.91 -0.68 -23.85
CA ALA A 137 -1.49 0.66 -23.80
C ALA A 137 -0.44 1.78 -23.90
N VAL A 138 0.74 1.59 -23.30
CA VAL A 138 1.87 2.52 -23.46
C VAL A 138 2.41 2.50 -24.89
N LYS A 139 2.62 1.32 -25.50
CA LYS A 139 3.09 1.21 -26.88
C LYS A 139 2.12 1.82 -27.89
N ASP A 140 0.82 1.71 -27.64
CA ASP A 140 -0.23 2.26 -28.49
C ASP A 140 -0.45 3.77 -28.26
N GLY A 141 0.25 4.37 -27.29
CA GLY A 141 0.15 5.79 -26.95
C GLY A 141 -1.12 6.17 -26.19
N GLU A 142 -1.83 5.21 -25.62
CA GLU A 142 -3.04 5.43 -24.80
C GLU A 142 -2.72 5.86 -23.36
N ILE A 143 -1.54 5.46 -22.86
CA ILE A 143 -1.01 5.77 -21.53
C ILE A 143 0.40 6.32 -21.67
N GLU A 144 0.68 7.43 -20.98
CA GLU A 144 2.00 8.05 -20.96
C GLU A 144 3.03 7.19 -20.24
N GLU A 145 4.20 6.93 -20.86
CA GLU A 145 5.30 6.16 -20.27
C GLU A 145 5.78 6.77 -18.92
N SER A 146 5.67 8.08 -18.78
CA SER A 146 6.02 8.80 -17.54
C SER A 146 5.27 8.31 -16.30
N LEU A 147 4.04 7.79 -16.45
CA LEU A 147 3.28 7.19 -15.35
C LEU A 147 3.91 5.87 -14.89
N VAL A 148 4.45 5.08 -15.80
CA VAL A 148 5.20 3.86 -15.46
C VAL A 148 6.52 4.21 -14.77
N ASP A 149 7.24 5.21 -15.29
CA ASP A 149 8.46 5.72 -14.68
C ASP A 149 8.27 6.18 -13.24
N GLU A 150 7.14 6.85 -12.95
CA GLU A 150 6.81 7.28 -11.60
C GLU A 150 6.66 6.09 -10.64
N LYS A 151 5.91 5.07 -11.04
CA LYS A 151 5.71 3.84 -10.26
C LYS A 151 7.04 3.12 -10.00
N VAL A 152 7.84 2.95 -11.03
CA VAL A 152 9.19 2.36 -10.92
C VAL A 152 10.06 3.19 -9.98
N ARG A 153 10.00 4.51 -10.05
CA ARG A 153 10.76 5.42 -9.17
C ARG A 153 10.38 5.25 -7.70
N ASN A 154 9.08 5.09 -7.40
CA ASN A 154 8.60 4.86 -6.04
C ASN A 154 9.11 3.50 -5.50
N ILE A 155 9.04 2.45 -6.30
CA ILE A 155 9.56 1.11 -5.94
C ILE A 155 11.08 1.17 -5.70
N LEU A 156 11.85 1.77 -6.61
CA LEU A 156 13.30 1.89 -6.47
C LEU A 156 13.69 2.74 -5.26
N ARG A 157 12.95 3.81 -4.96
CA ARG A 157 13.16 4.64 -3.76
C ARG A 157 12.99 3.81 -2.49
N MET A 158 11.93 3.01 -2.39
CA MET A 158 11.73 2.09 -1.27
C MET A 158 12.88 1.08 -1.16
N MET A 159 13.29 0.45 -2.26
CA MET A 159 14.41 -0.49 -2.28
C MET A 159 15.73 0.13 -1.83
N LEU A 160 15.99 1.39 -2.20
CA LEU A 160 17.16 2.15 -1.74
C LEU A 160 17.10 2.43 -0.25
N ARG A 161 15.97 2.91 0.28
CA ARG A 161 15.77 3.15 1.72
C ARG A 161 15.95 1.89 2.55
N LEU A 162 15.51 0.76 2.03
CA LEU A 162 15.69 -0.55 2.65
C LEU A 162 17.08 -1.16 2.43
N LYS A 163 17.99 -0.47 1.77
CA LYS A 163 19.35 -0.97 1.47
C LYS A 163 19.36 -2.31 0.70
N MET A 164 18.34 -2.52 -0.14
CA MET A 164 18.26 -3.70 -1.01
C MET A 164 19.12 -3.53 -2.26
N ILE A 165 19.28 -2.30 -2.71
CA ILE A 165 20.08 -1.87 -3.87
C ILE A 165 20.92 -0.65 -3.52
N GLY A 166 21.79 -0.22 -4.43
CA GLY A 166 22.60 0.98 -4.28
C GLY A 166 23.88 0.78 -3.46
N PRO A 167 24.61 1.90 -3.17
CA PRO A 167 25.93 1.83 -2.54
C PRO A 167 25.90 1.32 -1.09
N GLU A 168 24.78 1.46 -0.40
CA GLU A 168 24.58 0.99 0.97
C GLU A 168 23.94 -0.41 1.06
N LYS A 169 23.92 -1.14 -0.06
CA LYS A 169 23.31 -2.48 -0.11
C LYS A 169 23.85 -3.39 1.00
N LYS A 170 22.92 -3.95 1.77
CA LYS A 170 23.24 -4.94 2.81
C LYS A 170 23.00 -6.36 2.33
N HIS A 171 23.95 -7.25 2.61
CA HIS A 171 23.72 -8.70 2.50
C HIS A 171 22.98 -9.18 3.75
N ARG A 172 21.69 -9.42 3.60
CA ARG A 172 20.83 -9.90 4.71
C ARG A 172 21.07 -11.38 4.93
N LYS A 173 21.17 -11.76 6.20
CA LYS A 173 21.18 -13.17 6.63
C LYS A 173 19.78 -13.52 7.11
N THR A 174 19.42 -14.79 6.99
CA THR A 174 18.21 -15.34 7.62
C THR A 174 18.30 -15.14 9.13
N GLY A 175 17.33 -14.47 9.72
CA GLY A 175 17.23 -14.32 11.17
C GLY A 175 16.69 -15.58 11.84
N ALA A 176 16.85 -15.67 13.16
CA ALA A 176 16.17 -16.66 13.97
C ALA A 176 14.68 -16.31 14.08
N TYR A 177 13.82 -17.31 14.15
CA TYR A 177 12.39 -17.14 14.38
C TYR A 177 11.91 -18.07 15.50
N ASN A 178 10.80 -17.72 16.13
CA ASN A 178 10.17 -18.49 17.22
C ASN A 178 11.13 -18.84 18.36
N THR A 179 12.01 -17.89 18.70
CA THR A 179 12.92 -18.03 19.86
C THR A 179 12.14 -17.88 21.17
N GLU A 180 12.79 -18.23 22.30
CA GLU A 180 12.19 -18.02 23.63
C GLU A 180 11.88 -16.53 23.88
N GLU A 181 12.77 -15.63 23.43
CA GLU A 181 12.59 -14.19 23.49
C GLU A 181 11.37 -13.73 22.69
N HIS A 182 11.21 -14.22 21.45
CA HIS A 182 10.03 -13.92 20.63
C HIS A 182 8.74 -14.41 21.30
N ARG A 183 8.73 -15.61 21.86
CA ARG A 183 7.55 -16.15 22.58
C ARG A 183 7.20 -15.34 23.81
N ARG A 184 8.21 -14.88 24.56
CA ARG A 184 8.00 -14.01 25.72
C ARG A 184 7.41 -12.67 25.29
N ALA A 185 7.99 -12.00 24.29
CA ALA A 185 7.50 -10.72 23.77
C ALA A 185 6.03 -10.81 23.33
N VAL A 186 5.67 -11.85 22.56
CA VAL A 186 4.28 -12.10 22.14
C VAL A 186 3.34 -12.29 23.32
N LEU A 187 3.78 -13.05 24.34
CA LEU A 187 2.97 -13.27 25.54
C LEU A 187 2.78 -11.98 26.35
N ASP A 188 3.81 -11.16 26.47
CA ASP A 188 3.73 -9.89 27.20
C ASP A 188 2.81 -8.91 26.48
N VAL A 189 2.93 -8.77 25.15
CA VAL A 189 1.98 -7.96 24.35
C VAL A 189 0.54 -8.46 24.52
N ALA A 190 0.32 -9.77 24.48
CA ALA A 190 -1.02 -10.34 24.65
C ALA A 190 -1.62 -10.03 26.04
N ARG A 191 -0.79 -10.03 27.09
CA ARG A 191 -1.23 -9.70 28.46
C ARG A 191 -1.57 -8.21 28.62
N GLU A 192 -0.76 -7.33 28.02
CA GLU A 192 -0.99 -5.89 28.08
C GLU A 192 -2.19 -5.43 27.23
N SER A 193 -2.64 -6.26 26.26
CA SER A 193 -3.78 -5.94 25.39
C SER A 193 -5.14 -6.42 25.90
N MET A 194 -5.21 -7.08 27.05
CA MET A 194 -6.45 -7.51 27.73
C MET A 194 -6.83 -6.54 28.86
#